data_bcf548b114407dfefdaa688e8557010f
#
_entry.id   bcf548b114407dfefdaa688e8557010f
#
_cell.length_a   1.000
_cell.length_b   1.000
_cell.length_c   1.000
_cell.angle_alpha   90.00
_cell.angle_beta   90.00
_cell.angle_gamma   90.00
#
_symmetry.space_group_name_H-M   'P 1'
#
loop_
_entity.id
_entity.type
_entity.pdbx_description
1 polymer ?
#
loop_
_entity_poly.entity_id
_entity_poly.type
_entity_poly.pdbx_seq_one_letter_code
_entity_poly.pdbx_strand_id
1 'polypeptide(L)'
;GTQGTFKEQKTENLDYNADTPEFVGTPDGNAGYTFAGWTPRVAETVNGNAEYTAQWTANEDTKYTVEYYYQNADGSYPSTTGLKREGSGTTDTRADVTDGDKTPAEAGYVFDATNGSNVLSGTIAGNGSLVLKVYFKLQFTVTYKPGTQGTFEEQKTENLDYNADTPEFVGTPDGNAGYTFAGWTPSVAGTVTRNAEYVAQWTADEDTVYTVEYYYEEKGAYPETATSSVKRSGTTDAEAAVTAEDKEPNGAGYVFDENAENILSGTIAGNGSLVLRVYFKEQFTVTYKPGTQGTFKEQKTENLDYNADTPEFVG
;
A
#
# COMPACT_ATOMS: atom_id res chain seq x y z
N GLY A 1 0.62 -55.08 36.10
CA GLY A 1 1.36 -54.16 35.22
C GLY A 1 1.13 -52.71 35.61
N THR A 2 1.96 -51.80 35.17
CA THR A 2 1.96 -50.40 35.65
C THR A 2 0.91 -49.50 34.95
N GLN A 3 0.31 -49.97 33.87
CA GLN A 3 -0.62 -49.16 33.05
C GLN A 3 -2.10 -49.48 33.30
N GLY A 4 -2.43 -50.04 34.46
CA GLY A 4 -3.79 -50.27 34.86
C GLY A 4 -3.88 -50.68 36.32
N THR A 5 -5.10 -50.70 36.82
CA THR A 5 -5.42 -50.98 38.20
C THR A 5 -6.52 -52.05 38.32
N PHE A 6 -6.39 -52.91 39.25
CA PHE A 6 -7.45 -53.80 39.71
C PHE A 6 -7.06 -54.29 41.10
N LYS A 7 -8.01 -54.85 41.83
CA LYS A 7 -7.76 -55.49 43.12
C LYS A 7 -7.05 -56.84 42.91
N GLU A 8 -5.88 -57.02 43.49
CA GLU A 8 -5.18 -58.30 43.44
C GLU A 8 -6.14 -59.41 43.87
N GLN A 9 -6.17 -60.49 43.11
CA GLN A 9 -6.89 -61.71 43.45
C GLN A 9 -5.90 -62.83 43.74
N LYS A 10 -6.06 -63.45 44.87
CA LYS A 10 -5.23 -64.58 45.29
C LYS A 10 -6.16 -65.74 45.66
N THR A 11 -5.89 -66.93 45.12
CA THR A 11 -6.58 -68.15 45.45
C THR A 11 -5.55 -69.15 45.97
N GLU A 12 -5.77 -69.71 47.17
CA GLU A 12 -4.88 -70.60 47.82
C GLU A 12 -5.46 -72.03 47.96
N ASN A 13 -4.61 -73.00 48.25
CA ASN A 13 -4.96 -74.38 48.49
C ASN A 13 -5.63 -75.08 47.35
N LEU A 14 -5.12 -74.86 46.14
CA LEU A 14 -5.57 -75.52 44.94
C LEU A 14 -4.86 -76.86 44.77
N ASP A 15 -5.67 -77.86 44.34
CA ASP A 15 -5.11 -79.19 44.07
C ASP A 15 -4.38 -79.25 42.73
N TYR A 16 -3.40 -80.14 42.64
CA TYR A 16 -2.68 -80.40 41.39
C TYR A 16 -3.65 -80.88 40.28
N ASN A 17 -3.57 -80.36 39.10
CA ASN A 17 -4.51 -80.52 37.95
C ASN A 17 -5.96 -80.03 38.17
N ALA A 18 -6.26 -79.28 39.22
CA ALA A 18 -7.50 -78.50 39.26
C ALA A 18 -7.53 -77.42 38.20
N ASP A 19 -8.74 -77.05 37.78
CA ASP A 19 -8.91 -75.90 36.82
C ASP A 19 -8.31 -74.62 37.45
N THR A 20 -7.58 -73.83 36.63
CA THR A 20 -7.07 -72.57 37.11
C THR A 20 -8.21 -71.59 37.33
N PRO A 21 -8.37 -70.99 38.54
CA PRO A 21 -9.46 -70.05 38.79
C PRO A 21 -9.43 -68.87 37.87
N GLU A 22 -10.57 -68.51 37.33
CA GLU A 22 -10.72 -67.32 36.52
C GLU A 22 -10.54 -66.05 37.37
N PHE A 23 -10.00 -65.01 36.75
CA PHE A 23 -9.96 -63.71 37.39
C PHE A 23 -11.38 -63.12 37.47
N VAL A 24 -11.79 -62.79 38.69
CA VAL A 24 -13.14 -62.24 38.96
C VAL A 24 -13.02 -60.71 39.01
N GLY A 25 -13.48 -60.04 37.98
CA GLY A 25 -13.49 -58.61 37.85
C GLY A 25 -13.08 -58.16 36.46
N THR A 26 -13.01 -56.86 36.25
CA THR A 26 -12.58 -56.25 35.01
C THR A 26 -11.27 -55.54 35.26
N PRO A 27 -10.16 -55.95 34.62
CA PRO A 27 -8.95 -55.15 34.63
C PRO A 27 -9.22 -53.78 33.99
N ASP A 28 -8.96 -52.70 34.75
CA ASP A 28 -9.22 -51.34 34.30
C ASP A 28 -7.88 -50.69 33.93
N GLY A 29 -7.76 -50.37 32.64
CA GLY A 29 -6.57 -49.70 32.10
C GLY A 29 -6.52 -48.24 32.52
N ASN A 30 -5.34 -47.73 32.79
CA ASN A 30 -5.13 -46.28 32.87
C ASN A 30 -5.61 -45.62 31.55
N ALA A 31 -5.99 -44.35 31.63
CA ALA A 31 -6.41 -43.60 30.44
C ALA A 31 -5.44 -43.84 29.28
N GLY A 32 -5.97 -44.23 28.12
CA GLY A 32 -5.19 -44.54 26.94
C GLY A 32 -4.63 -45.95 26.85
N TYR A 33 -5.06 -46.86 27.76
CA TYR A 33 -4.62 -48.26 27.75
C TYR A 33 -5.77 -49.24 27.83
N THR A 34 -5.65 -50.32 27.09
CA THR A 34 -6.63 -51.42 27.08
C THR A 34 -5.96 -52.70 27.57
N PHE A 35 -6.68 -53.48 28.36
CA PHE A 35 -6.20 -54.79 28.85
C PHE A 35 -5.94 -55.73 27.68
N ALA A 36 -4.73 -56.30 27.61
CA ALA A 36 -4.26 -57.17 26.54
C ALA A 36 -4.08 -58.64 26.95
N GLY A 37 -4.38 -58.95 28.19
CA GLY A 37 -4.23 -60.32 28.68
C GLY A 37 -3.27 -60.42 29.87
N TRP A 38 -2.82 -61.63 30.16
CA TRP A 38 -1.97 -61.99 31.28
C TRP A 38 -0.61 -62.52 30.81
N THR A 39 0.43 -62.17 31.54
CA THR A 39 1.78 -62.77 31.39
C THR A 39 2.18 -63.43 32.69
N PRO A 40 2.67 -64.73 32.68
CA PRO A 40 2.54 -65.65 31.54
C PRO A 40 1.09 -65.93 31.18
N ARG A 41 0.83 -66.53 29.99
CA ARG A 41 -0.52 -66.95 29.61
C ARG A 41 -1.09 -67.86 30.68
N VAL A 42 -2.34 -67.58 31.08
CA VAL A 42 -3.03 -68.38 32.12
C VAL A 42 -3.09 -69.86 31.69
N ALA A 43 -2.55 -70.72 32.52
CA ALA A 43 -2.62 -72.17 32.30
C ALA A 43 -4.06 -72.67 32.53
N GLU A 44 -4.49 -73.68 31.81
CA GLU A 44 -5.84 -74.26 31.95
C GLU A 44 -5.95 -74.97 33.32
N THR A 45 -4.88 -75.62 33.75
CA THR A 45 -4.89 -76.33 35.01
C THR A 45 -3.69 -75.93 35.92
N VAL A 46 -3.87 -76.10 37.21
CA VAL A 46 -2.88 -75.82 38.26
C VAL A 46 -1.81 -76.85 38.26
N ASN A 47 -0.60 -76.52 37.92
CA ASN A 47 0.56 -77.40 37.91
C ASN A 47 1.68 -76.96 38.86
N GLY A 48 1.47 -75.89 39.63
CA GLY A 48 2.38 -75.26 40.55
C GLY A 48 1.92 -73.86 40.92
N ASN A 49 2.64 -73.19 41.78
CA ASN A 49 2.38 -71.78 42.09
C ASN A 49 2.63 -70.92 40.86
N ALA A 50 1.71 -70.02 40.55
CA ALA A 50 1.78 -69.11 39.40
C ALA A 50 1.37 -67.73 39.82
N GLU A 51 2.00 -66.74 39.19
CA GLU A 51 1.63 -65.31 39.22
C GLU A 51 1.38 -64.82 37.82
N TYR A 52 0.20 -64.24 37.61
CA TYR A 52 -0.21 -63.67 36.32
C TYR A 52 -0.25 -62.17 36.41
N THR A 53 0.59 -61.50 35.63
CA THR A 53 0.69 -60.04 35.57
C THR A 53 -0.11 -59.51 34.35
N ALA A 54 -0.99 -58.56 34.59
CA ALA A 54 -1.75 -57.92 33.51
C ALA A 54 -0.84 -57.23 32.53
N GLN A 55 -1.13 -57.42 31.25
CA GLN A 55 -0.50 -56.72 30.12
C GLN A 55 -1.48 -55.69 29.57
N TRP A 56 -0.94 -54.56 29.11
CA TRP A 56 -1.71 -53.43 28.63
C TRP A 56 -1.20 -53.01 27.27
N THR A 57 -2.11 -52.71 26.37
CA THR A 57 -1.79 -52.16 25.05
C THR A 57 -2.18 -50.68 25.01
N ALA A 58 -1.29 -49.83 24.54
CA ALA A 58 -1.57 -48.41 24.29
C ALA A 58 -2.66 -48.28 23.21
N ASN A 59 -3.66 -47.44 23.44
CA ASN A 59 -4.72 -47.17 22.45
C ASN A 59 -4.14 -46.37 21.30
N GLU A 60 -4.51 -46.73 20.06
CA GLU A 60 -4.00 -46.10 18.84
C GLU A 60 -4.81 -44.87 18.41
N ASP A 61 -5.94 -44.60 19.06
CA ASP A 61 -6.90 -43.54 18.71
C ASP A 61 -7.02 -42.44 19.78
N THR A 62 -6.02 -42.35 20.70
CA THR A 62 -6.00 -41.36 21.75
C THR A 62 -5.93 -39.96 21.17
N LYS A 63 -6.87 -39.09 21.59
CA LYS A 63 -7.04 -37.74 21.06
C LYS A 63 -6.00 -36.77 21.59
N TYR A 64 -5.70 -35.76 20.76
CA TYR A 64 -4.99 -34.54 21.15
C TYR A 64 -5.55 -33.34 20.37
N THR A 65 -5.20 -32.13 20.79
CA THR A 65 -5.71 -30.88 20.14
C THR A 65 -4.53 -30.11 19.55
N VAL A 66 -4.77 -29.50 18.37
CA VAL A 66 -3.90 -28.43 17.83
C VAL A 66 -4.71 -27.14 17.88
N GLU A 67 -4.19 -26.13 18.56
CA GLU A 67 -4.77 -24.80 18.70
C GLU A 67 -4.03 -23.79 17.82
N TYR A 68 -4.78 -22.89 17.16
CA TYR A 68 -4.25 -21.86 16.26
C TYR A 68 -4.49 -20.48 16.83
N TYR A 69 -3.43 -19.70 17.01
CA TYR A 69 -3.44 -18.37 17.57
C TYR A 69 -3.05 -17.34 16.51
N TYR A 70 -3.96 -16.47 16.16
CA TYR A 70 -3.74 -15.39 15.19
C TYR A 70 -3.46 -14.08 15.91
N GLN A 71 -2.40 -13.37 15.49
CA GLN A 71 -2.01 -12.08 16.05
C GLN A 71 -3.11 -11.03 15.78
N ASN A 72 -3.45 -10.24 16.78
CA ASN A 72 -4.34 -9.11 16.66
C ASN A 72 -3.67 -7.96 15.90
N ALA A 73 -4.48 -7.00 15.42
CA ALA A 73 -3.98 -5.81 14.71
C ALA A 73 -3.07 -4.90 15.57
N ASP A 74 -3.10 -5.04 16.88
CA ASP A 74 -2.24 -4.33 17.83
C ASP A 74 -0.92 -5.05 18.14
N GLY A 75 -0.65 -6.15 17.44
CA GLY A 75 0.55 -6.97 17.62
C GLY A 75 0.48 -7.97 18.76
N SER A 76 -0.57 -7.97 19.58
CA SER A 76 -0.77 -8.93 20.65
C SER A 76 -1.31 -10.28 20.15
N TYR A 77 -1.17 -11.34 20.94
CA TYR A 77 -1.87 -12.61 20.71
C TYR A 77 -3.00 -12.79 21.72
N PRO A 78 -4.14 -13.41 21.32
CA PRO A 78 -5.19 -13.72 22.26
C PRO A 78 -4.70 -14.78 23.28
N SER A 79 -5.21 -14.70 24.51
CA SER A 79 -4.87 -15.66 25.56
C SER A 79 -5.53 -17.04 25.36
N THR A 80 -6.62 -17.08 24.59
CA THR A 80 -7.37 -18.30 24.23
C THR A 80 -7.79 -18.22 22.78
N THR A 81 -8.04 -19.37 22.15
CA THR A 81 -8.56 -19.45 20.78
C THR A 81 -9.72 -20.44 20.69
N GLY A 82 -10.68 -20.15 19.82
CA GLY A 82 -11.70 -21.12 19.41
C GLY A 82 -11.30 -21.92 18.17
N LEU A 83 -10.19 -21.56 17.51
CA LEU A 83 -9.71 -22.23 16.31
C LEU A 83 -8.84 -23.41 16.69
N LYS A 84 -9.33 -24.63 16.43
CA LYS A 84 -8.65 -25.85 16.80
C LYS A 84 -8.98 -27.00 15.85
N ARG A 85 -8.09 -27.98 15.82
CA ARG A 85 -8.24 -29.26 15.15
C ARG A 85 -7.98 -30.39 16.16
N GLU A 86 -8.77 -31.44 16.09
CA GLU A 86 -8.48 -32.70 16.78
C GLU A 86 -7.54 -33.57 15.95
N GLY A 87 -6.59 -34.17 16.60
CA GLY A 87 -5.75 -35.23 16.10
C GLY A 87 -5.91 -36.50 16.92
N SER A 88 -5.39 -37.62 16.45
CA SER A 88 -5.35 -38.87 17.19
C SER A 88 -4.06 -39.64 16.86
N GLY A 89 -3.64 -40.46 17.80
CA GLY A 89 -2.47 -41.32 17.65
C GLY A 89 -2.33 -42.29 18.83
N THR A 90 -1.26 -43.05 18.81
CA THR A 90 -1.01 -44.05 19.85
C THR A 90 -0.55 -43.36 21.14
N THR A 91 -1.15 -43.76 22.27
CA THR A 91 -0.76 -43.28 23.59
C THR A 91 0.76 -43.43 23.79
N ASP A 92 1.39 -42.46 24.47
CA ASP A 92 2.82 -42.31 24.74
C ASP A 92 3.73 -42.18 23.52
N THR A 93 3.16 -42.10 22.29
CA THR A 93 3.94 -41.73 21.12
C THR A 93 3.98 -40.21 20.92
N ARG A 94 4.89 -39.74 20.09
CA ARG A 94 5.04 -38.34 19.77
C ARG A 94 4.01 -37.91 18.70
N ALA A 95 3.34 -36.80 18.95
CA ALA A 95 2.62 -36.06 17.93
C ALA A 95 3.39 -34.79 17.53
N ASP A 96 3.36 -34.44 16.26
CA ASP A 96 3.95 -33.21 15.70
C ASP A 96 2.88 -32.43 14.94
N VAL A 97 2.99 -31.11 14.92
CA VAL A 97 2.23 -30.28 13.99
C VAL A 97 2.69 -30.57 12.55
N THR A 98 1.75 -30.61 11.64
CA THR A 98 2.01 -30.83 10.21
C THR A 98 2.36 -29.52 9.49
N ASP A 99 2.84 -29.57 8.26
CA ASP A 99 3.02 -28.37 7.43
C ASP A 99 1.66 -27.71 7.11
N GLY A 100 0.58 -28.50 7.01
CA GLY A 100 -0.77 -27.98 6.92
C GLY A 100 -1.18 -27.15 8.14
N ASP A 101 -0.80 -27.57 9.34
CA ASP A 101 -1.05 -26.81 10.58
C ASP A 101 -0.29 -25.47 10.63
N LYS A 102 0.83 -25.34 9.90
CA LYS A 102 1.62 -24.10 9.77
C LYS A 102 1.17 -23.19 8.62
N THR A 103 0.19 -23.64 7.83
CA THR A 103 -0.40 -22.85 6.76
C THR A 103 -1.60 -22.10 7.30
N PRO A 104 -1.58 -20.74 7.36
CA PRO A 104 -2.71 -19.99 7.91
C PRO A 104 -3.94 -20.12 7.01
N ALA A 105 -5.11 -20.23 7.62
CA ALA A 105 -6.39 -20.24 6.90
C ALA A 105 -6.83 -18.85 6.42
N GLU A 106 -6.27 -17.80 7.03
CA GLU A 106 -6.62 -16.40 6.74
C GLU A 106 -5.49 -15.71 5.97
N ALA A 107 -5.87 -14.91 4.95
CA ALA A 107 -4.92 -14.11 4.18
C ALA A 107 -4.27 -13.01 5.04
N GLY A 108 -3.02 -12.68 4.74
CA GLY A 108 -2.26 -11.66 5.46
C GLY A 108 -1.56 -12.18 6.72
N TYR A 109 -1.67 -13.47 7.01
CA TYR A 109 -0.95 -14.10 8.12
C TYR A 109 0.13 -15.04 7.61
N VAL A 110 1.14 -15.26 8.44
CA VAL A 110 2.19 -16.27 8.23
C VAL A 110 2.49 -16.98 9.54
N PHE A 111 3.00 -18.20 9.46
CA PHE A 111 3.45 -18.93 10.64
C PHE A 111 4.58 -18.15 11.34
N ASP A 112 4.38 -17.84 12.63
CA ASP A 112 5.38 -17.17 13.45
C ASP A 112 6.35 -18.19 14.05
N ALA A 113 7.37 -18.57 13.29
CA ALA A 113 8.38 -19.54 13.73
C ALA A 113 9.20 -19.05 14.93
N THR A 114 9.20 -17.75 15.21
CA THR A 114 9.97 -17.12 16.30
C THR A 114 9.19 -17.03 17.61
N ASN A 115 7.88 -17.31 17.59
CA ASN A 115 7.04 -17.22 18.76
C ASN A 115 7.40 -18.32 19.78
N GLY A 116 7.93 -17.91 20.94
CA GLY A 116 8.34 -18.82 22.01
C GLY A 116 7.19 -19.60 22.67
N SER A 117 5.93 -19.25 22.36
CA SER A 117 4.74 -19.96 22.85
C SER A 117 4.29 -21.10 21.94
N ASN A 118 4.94 -21.30 20.79
CA ASN A 118 4.68 -22.45 19.93
C ASN A 118 4.95 -23.76 20.70
N VAL A 119 4.02 -24.71 20.59
CA VAL A 119 4.17 -26.09 21.03
C VAL A 119 3.99 -26.99 19.82
N LEU A 120 5.09 -27.22 19.10
CA LEU A 120 5.03 -27.86 17.78
C LEU A 120 5.09 -29.40 17.86
N SER A 121 5.38 -29.96 19.04
CA SER A 121 5.33 -31.41 19.26
C SER A 121 5.11 -31.70 20.73
N GLY A 122 4.64 -32.93 21.01
CA GLY A 122 4.47 -33.40 22.37
C GLY A 122 4.14 -34.91 22.42
N THR A 123 4.19 -35.51 23.61
CA THR A 123 3.80 -36.91 23.82
C THR A 123 2.28 -37.00 24.02
N ILE A 124 1.60 -37.86 23.28
CA ILE A 124 0.16 -38.10 23.37
C ILE A 124 -0.13 -38.71 24.77
N ALA A 125 -0.68 -37.91 25.65
CA ALA A 125 -1.11 -38.35 26.97
C ALA A 125 -2.39 -39.19 26.86
N GLY A 126 -2.44 -40.32 27.54
CA GLY A 126 -3.56 -41.25 27.48
C GLY A 126 -4.93 -40.62 27.81
N ASN A 127 -4.96 -39.56 28.62
CA ASN A 127 -6.16 -38.79 28.95
C ASN A 127 -6.58 -37.75 27.93
N GLY A 128 -5.90 -37.66 26.79
CA GLY A 128 -6.20 -36.71 25.74
C GLY A 128 -5.83 -35.23 26.02
N SER A 129 -4.99 -35.01 27.05
CA SER A 129 -4.68 -33.63 27.49
C SER A 129 -3.58 -32.92 26.68
N LEU A 130 -2.94 -33.57 25.71
CA LEU A 130 -1.95 -32.92 24.86
C LEU A 130 -2.57 -31.83 24.03
N VAL A 131 -2.01 -30.61 24.14
CA VAL A 131 -2.37 -29.46 23.30
C VAL A 131 -1.10 -28.96 22.60
N LEU A 132 -1.07 -29.05 21.29
CA LEU A 132 -0.08 -28.40 20.44
C LEU A 132 -0.57 -26.99 20.10
N LYS A 133 0.34 -26.03 19.95
CA LYS A 133 0.00 -24.62 19.72
C LYS A 133 0.79 -24.08 18.56
N VAL A 134 0.08 -23.42 17.63
CA VAL A 134 0.65 -22.78 16.45
C VAL A 134 0.25 -21.32 16.42
N TYR A 135 1.23 -20.44 16.32
CA TYR A 135 1.03 -19.00 16.29
C TYR A 135 1.28 -18.43 14.90
N PHE A 136 0.39 -17.54 14.46
CA PHE A 136 0.47 -16.84 13.16
C PHE A 136 0.56 -15.36 13.39
N LYS A 137 1.59 -14.71 12.82
CA LYS A 137 1.72 -13.26 12.86
C LYS A 137 1.04 -12.60 11.65
N LEU A 138 0.46 -11.43 11.88
CA LEU A 138 -0.13 -10.59 10.85
C LEU A 138 0.97 -9.82 10.12
N GLN A 139 0.88 -9.77 8.79
CA GLN A 139 1.80 -9.02 7.95
C GLN A 139 1.10 -7.88 7.22
N PHE A 140 1.86 -6.82 6.98
CA PHE A 140 1.38 -5.58 6.40
C PHE A 140 2.10 -5.24 5.10
N THR A 141 1.50 -4.32 4.38
CA THR A 141 2.02 -3.77 3.12
C THR A 141 2.12 -2.27 3.22
N VAL A 142 3.24 -1.72 2.76
CA VAL A 142 3.46 -0.28 2.57
C VAL A 142 3.62 0.00 1.09
N THR A 143 2.89 1.01 0.58
CA THR A 143 2.90 1.40 -0.83
C THR A 143 3.14 2.90 -0.96
N TYR A 144 4.06 3.31 -1.85
CA TYR A 144 4.31 4.69 -2.24
C TYR A 144 3.82 4.93 -3.66
N LYS A 145 2.98 5.96 -3.85
CA LYS A 145 2.35 6.31 -5.14
C LYS A 145 2.72 7.73 -5.59
N PRO A 146 2.87 7.96 -6.91
CA PRO A 146 3.29 9.26 -7.43
C PRO A 146 2.24 10.38 -7.31
N GLY A 147 0.97 10.06 -7.04
CA GLY A 147 -0.10 11.04 -7.10
C GLY A 147 -0.40 11.51 -8.54
N THR A 148 -0.90 12.74 -8.70
CA THR A 148 -1.35 13.25 -10.01
C THR A 148 -0.30 14.08 -10.76
N GLN A 149 0.67 14.64 -10.04
CA GLN A 149 1.68 15.55 -10.59
C GLN A 149 3.11 14.99 -10.50
N GLY A 150 3.25 13.66 -10.47
CA GLY A 150 4.52 12.96 -10.48
C GLY A 150 4.48 11.68 -11.30
N THR A 151 5.65 11.16 -11.65
CA THR A 151 5.82 10.10 -12.66
C THR A 151 6.74 8.94 -12.23
N PHE A 152 6.99 8.72 -10.95
CA PHE A 152 7.78 7.56 -10.52
C PHE A 152 6.95 6.28 -10.48
N GLU A 153 7.63 5.12 -10.56
CA GLU A 153 7.01 3.80 -10.42
C GLU A 153 6.52 3.57 -8.98
N GLU A 154 5.30 3.04 -8.84
CA GLU A 154 4.76 2.65 -7.54
C GLU A 154 5.72 1.69 -6.83
N GLN A 155 6.06 1.98 -5.58
CA GLN A 155 6.88 1.09 -4.75
C GLN A 155 6.03 0.42 -3.69
N LYS A 156 6.01 -0.91 -3.71
CA LYS A 156 5.26 -1.74 -2.79
C LYS A 156 6.21 -2.65 -2.02
N THR A 157 6.12 -2.62 -0.69
CA THR A 157 6.83 -3.54 0.20
C THR A 157 5.81 -4.36 0.97
N GLU A 158 5.86 -5.66 0.84
CA GLU A 158 4.96 -6.63 1.48
C GLU A 158 5.67 -7.40 2.59
N ASN A 159 4.90 -8.17 3.34
CA ASN A 159 5.39 -9.05 4.40
C ASN A 159 6.10 -8.31 5.54
N LEU A 160 5.62 -7.13 5.89
CA LEU A 160 6.13 -6.33 6.99
C LEU A 160 5.47 -6.76 8.30
N ASP A 161 6.27 -7.04 9.31
CA ASP A 161 5.79 -7.40 10.63
C ASP A 161 5.27 -6.17 11.39
N TYR A 162 4.39 -6.39 12.36
CA TYR A 162 3.96 -5.34 13.28
C TYR A 162 5.16 -4.69 14.01
N ASN A 163 5.17 -3.36 14.08
CA ASN A 163 6.27 -2.54 14.61
C ASN A 163 7.61 -2.64 13.87
N ALA A 164 7.68 -3.27 12.70
CA ALA A 164 8.84 -3.10 11.84
C ALA A 164 9.01 -1.63 11.43
N ASP A 165 10.24 -1.20 11.17
CA ASP A 165 10.49 0.13 10.61
C ASP A 165 9.76 0.25 9.27
N THR A 166 9.12 1.41 9.02
CA THR A 166 8.49 1.67 7.74
C THR A 166 9.57 1.78 6.66
N PRO A 167 9.51 0.96 5.59
CA PRO A 167 10.47 1.06 4.49
C PRO A 167 10.48 2.46 3.90
N GLU A 168 11.67 3.03 3.69
CA GLU A 168 11.83 4.31 3.02
C GLU A 168 11.55 4.17 1.52
N PHE A 169 11.05 5.25 0.91
CA PHE A 169 10.97 5.34 -0.55
C PHE A 169 12.38 5.34 -1.14
N VAL A 170 12.63 4.48 -2.12
CA VAL A 170 13.93 4.35 -2.78
C VAL A 170 13.94 5.18 -4.06
N GLY A 171 14.79 6.19 -4.12
CA GLY A 171 14.94 7.08 -5.26
C GLY A 171 14.54 8.52 -4.94
N THR A 172 14.41 9.33 -5.97
CA THR A 172 13.95 10.71 -5.88
C THR A 172 12.58 10.80 -6.53
N PRO A 173 11.55 11.27 -5.82
CA PRO A 173 10.27 11.56 -6.46
C PRO A 173 10.45 12.60 -7.55
N ASP A 174 10.04 12.30 -8.79
CA ASP A 174 10.16 13.17 -9.95
C ASP A 174 8.79 13.76 -10.28
N GLY A 175 8.72 15.09 -10.21
CA GLY A 175 7.51 15.85 -10.49
C GLY A 175 7.31 16.07 -11.99
N ASN A 176 6.08 16.22 -12.41
CA ASN A 176 5.78 16.75 -13.73
C ASN A 176 6.38 18.16 -13.87
N ALA A 177 6.62 18.60 -15.10
CA ALA A 177 7.17 19.94 -15.36
C ALA A 177 6.36 21.02 -14.62
N GLY A 178 7.04 21.89 -13.88
CA GLY A 178 6.46 22.92 -13.05
C GLY A 178 5.95 22.47 -11.67
N TYR A 179 6.38 21.30 -11.20
CA TYR A 179 6.00 20.80 -9.89
C TYR A 179 7.20 20.27 -9.12
N THR A 180 7.28 20.63 -7.87
CA THR A 180 8.30 20.17 -6.93
C THR A 180 7.69 19.28 -5.85
N PHE A 181 8.41 18.20 -5.48
CA PHE A 181 7.97 17.28 -4.43
C PHE A 181 7.86 17.98 -3.07
N ALA A 182 6.69 17.86 -2.43
CA ALA A 182 6.37 18.52 -1.17
C ALA A 182 6.24 17.57 0.05
N GLY A 183 6.39 16.26 -0.18
CA GLY A 183 6.27 15.25 0.88
C GLY A 183 5.23 14.18 0.56
N TRP A 184 4.83 13.46 1.58
CA TRP A 184 3.88 12.34 1.49
C TRP A 184 2.59 12.60 2.24
N THR A 185 1.47 12.13 1.71
CA THR A 185 0.17 12.13 2.39
C THR A 185 -0.38 10.70 2.47
N PRO A 186 -0.76 10.23 3.69
CA PRO A 186 -0.45 10.84 4.99
C PRO A 186 1.05 10.91 5.25
N SER A 187 1.49 11.62 6.28
CA SER A 187 2.90 11.61 6.70
C SER A 187 3.36 10.19 7.00
N VAL A 188 4.57 9.84 6.55
CA VAL A 188 5.13 8.50 6.72
C VAL A 188 5.29 8.20 8.21
N ALA A 189 4.65 7.11 8.67
CA ALA A 189 4.81 6.63 10.04
C ALA A 189 6.21 6.05 10.25
N GLY A 190 6.77 6.16 11.46
CA GLY A 190 8.07 5.57 11.77
C GLY A 190 8.06 4.03 11.76
N THR A 191 6.93 3.43 12.15
CA THR A 191 6.77 1.97 12.20
C THR A 191 5.46 1.52 11.58
N VAL A 192 5.45 0.27 11.11
CA VAL A 192 4.31 -0.38 10.46
C VAL A 192 3.35 -0.93 11.52
N THR A 193 2.14 -0.38 11.58
CA THR A 193 1.07 -0.87 12.47
C THR A 193 -0.18 -1.31 11.72
N ARG A 194 -0.20 -1.10 10.40
CA ARG A 194 -1.30 -1.44 9.48
C ARG A 194 -0.81 -1.31 8.05
N ASN A 195 -1.60 -1.78 7.09
CA ASN A 195 -1.39 -1.44 5.69
C ASN A 195 -1.43 0.07 5.51
N ALA A 196 -0.45 0.62 4.78
CA ALA A 196 -0.33 2.05 4.54
C ALA A 196 -0.08 2.34 3.06
N GLU A 197 -0.69 3.43 2.59
CA GLU A 197 -0.47 3.99 1.28
C GLU A 197 -0.05 5.46 1.47
N TYR A 198 1.11 5.81 0.94
CA TYR A 198 1.66 7.16 0.96
C TYR A 198 1.67 7.72 -0.44
N VAL A 199 0.92 8.79 -0.66
CA VAL A 199 0.80 9.46 -1.96
C VAL A 199 1.65 10.73 -1.97
N ALA A 200 2.51 10.86 -2.97
CA ALA A 200 3.34 12.06 -3.14
C ALA A 200 2.47 13.30 -3.30
N GLN A 201 2.86 14.35 -2.58
CA GLN A 201 2.29 15.69 -2.70
C GLN A 201 3.24 16.56 -3.50
N TRP A 202 2.68 17.43 -4.32
CA TRP A 202 3.41 18.28 -5.24
C TRP A 202 3.00 19.73 -5.05
N THR A 203 3.97 20.62 -5.05
CA THR A 203 3.76 22.07 -5.04
C THR A 203 4.04 22.62 -6.43
N ALA A 204 3.12 23.42 -6.96
CA ALA A 204 3.33 24.16 -8.21
C ALA A 204 4.49 25.16 -8.04
N ASP A 205 5.43 25.17 -8.98
CA ASP A 205 6.56 26.07 -8.98
C ASP A 205 6.07 27.52 -9.23
N GLU A 206 6.61 28.47 -8.46
CA GLU A 206 6.19 29.88 -8.51
C GLU A 206 6.94 30.71 -9.58
N ASP A 207 7.97 30.14 -10.19
CA ASP A 207 8.86 30.80 -11.15
C ASP A 207 8.79 30.21 -12.57
N THR A 208 7.70 29.50 -12.88
CA THR A 208 7.48 28.94 -14.21
C THR A 208 7.39 30.03 -15.27
N VAL A 209 8.25 29.93 -16.27
CA VAL A 209 8.41 30.96 -17.31
C VAL A 209 7.28 30.89 -18.33
N TYR A 210 6.79 32.05 -18.78
CA TYR A 210 5.95 32.22 -19.96
C TYR A 210 6.43 33.38 -20.80
N THR A 211 5.95 33.53 -22.03
CA THR A 211 6.39 34.56 -22.97
C THR A 211 5.23 35.48 -23.35
N VAL A 212 5.48 36.80 -23.42
CA VAL A 212 4.61 37.76 -24.06
C VAL A 212 5.27 38.20 -25.37
N GLU A 213 4.60 38.01 -26.48
CA GLU A 213 5.05 38.35 -27.82
C GLU A 213 4.31 39.59 -28.33
N TYR A 214 5.03 40.52 -28.99
CA TYR A 214 4.49 41.72 -29.54
C TYR A 214 4.67 41.73 -31.07
N TYR A 215 3.57 41.96 -31.79
CA TYR A 215 3.49 41.98 -33.24
C TYR A 215 3.12 43.38 -33.70
N TYR A 216 3.98 44.00 -34.48
CA TYR A 216 3.75 45.32 -35.06
C TYR A 216 3.42 45.18 -36.52
N GLU A 217 2.27 45.75 -36.94
CA GLU A 217 1.84 45.77 -38.33
C GLU A 217 2.84 46.50 -39.21
N GLU A 218 3.14 45.98 -40.40
CA GLU A 218 3.91 46.64 -41.45
C GLU A 218 3.12 46.64 -42.73
N LYS A 219 2.74 47.81 -43.23
CA LYS A 219 1.98 48.00 -44.51
C LYS A 219 0.72 47.13 -44.59
N GLY A 220 -0.03 47.08 -43.54
CA GLY A 220 -1.31 46.39 -43.46
C GLY A 220 -1.24 44.89 -43.23
N ALA A 221 -0.09 44.35 -42.82
CA ALA A 221 0.09 42.94 -42.49
C ALA A 221 0.92 42.75 -41.22
N TYR A 222 0.57 41.75 -40.40
CA TYR A 222 1.38 41.34 -39.26
C TYR A 222 2.45 40.36 -39.70
N PRO A 223 3.67 40.45 -39.15
CA PRO A 223 4.73 39.50 -39.44
C PRO A 223 4.39 38.09 -38.89
N GLU A 224 4.92 37.03 -39.52
CA GLU A 224 4.73 35.67 -39.07
C GLU A 224 5.44 35.38 -37.72
N THR A 225 6.49 36.15 -37.39
CA THR A 225 7.25 36.05 -36.17
C THR A 225 7.13 37.31 -35.34
N ALA A 226 7.11 37.19 -34.02
CA ALA A 226 7.01 38.34 -33.13
C ALA A 226 8.11 39.38 -33.42
N THR A 227 7.75 40.64 -33.46
CA THR A 227 8.71 41.77 -33.59
C THR A 227 9.60 41.88 -32.34
N SER A 228 9.03 41.58 -31.17
CA SER A 228 9.74 41.51 -29.91
C SER A 228 9.04 40.59 -28.91
N SER A 229 9.74 40.17 -27.86
CA SER A 229 9.14 39.37 -26.82
C SER A 229 9.78 39.64 -25.47
N VAL A 230 9.03 39.35 -24.41
CA VAL A 230 9.53 39.40 -23.03
C VAL A 230 9.19 38.08 -22.29
N LYS A 231 10.13 37.55 -21.52
CA LYS A 231 9.89 36.44 -20.63
C LYS A 231 9.43 36.95 -19.27
N ARG A 232 8.43 36.29 -18.72
CA ARG A 232 7.90 36.52 -17.37
C ARG A 232 7.78 35.19 -16.65
N SER A 233 7.56 35.23 -15.36
CA SER A 233 7.31 34.05 -14.56
C SER A 233 6.09 34.21 -13.69
N GLY A 234 5.53 33.07 -13.31
CA GLY A 234 4.40 32.97 -12.39
C GLY A 234 4.22 31.53 -11.92
N THR A 235 3.22 31.31 -11.10
CA THR A 235 2.93 30.00 -10.55
C THR A 235 2.34 29.08 -11.61
N THR A 236 2.85 27.86 -11.72
CA THR A 236 2.27 26.81 -12.59
C THR A 236 0.77 26.68 -12.31
N ASP A 237 -0.02 26.49 -13.36
CA ASP A 237 -1.49 26.41 -13.39
C ASP A 237 -2.22 27.71 -12.98
N ALA A 238 -1.51 28.76 -12.57
CA ALA A 238 -2.15 30.07 -12.40
C ALA A 238 -2.43 30.73 -13.74
N GLU A 239 -3.40 31.63 -13.75
CA GLU A 239 -3.69 32.46 -14.93
C GLU A 239 -2.68 33.61 -15.03
N ALA A 240 -2.05 33.74 -16.19
CA ALA A 240 -1.28 34.91 -16.57
C ALA A 240 -2.08 35.76 -17.52
N ALA A 241 -1.92 37.08 -17.40
CA ALA A 241 -2.55 38.04 -18.32
C ALA A 241 -1.57 39.13 -18.70
N VAL A 242 -1.75 39.71 -19.90
CA VAL A 242 -1.05 40.92 -20.31
C VAL A 242 -1.49 42.08 -19.41
N THR A 243 -0.55 42.95 -19.09
CA THR A 243 -0.81 44.17 -18.32
C THR A 243 -1.33 45.30 -19.17
N ALA A 244 -1.77 46.40 -18.58
CA ALA A 244 -2.11 47.61 -19.31
C ALA A 244 -0.87 48.17 -20.08
N GLU A 245 0.32 48.07 -19.49
CA GLU A 245 1.58 48.48 -20.08
C GLU A 245 1.92 47.66 -21.34
N ASP A 246 1.58 46.37 -21.38
CA ASP A 246 1.76 45.53 -22.58
C ASP A 246 0.93 45.97 -23.76
N LYS A 247 -0.15 46.71 -23.53
CA LYS A 247 -1.01 47.28 -24.58
C LYS A 247 -0.57 48.69 -25.04
N GLU A 248 0.46 49.22 -24.42
CA GLU A 248 1.07 50.49 -24.86
C GLU A 248 2.20 50.17 -25.85
N PRO A 249 2.11 50.71 -27.11
CA PRO A 249 3.13 50.41 -28.11
C PRO A 249 4.49 51.03 -27.75
N ASN A 250 5.54 50.28 -27.99
CA ASN A 250 6.92 50.81 -27.85
C ASN A 250 7.32 51.51 -29.13
N GLY A 251 6.79 52.72 -29.35
CA GLY A 251 7.10 53.57 -30.50
C GLY A 251 5.91 54.40 -30.97
N ALA A 252 6.19 55.59 -31.53
CA ALA A 252 5.16 56.43 -32.09
C ALA A 252 4.59 55.86 -33.42
N GLY A 253 3.34 56.07 -33.66
CA GLY A 253 2.68 55.63 -34.90
C GLY A 253 2.07 54.24 -34.84
N TYR A 254 1.90 53.69 -33.65
CA TYR A 254 1.20 52.43 -33.43
C TYR A 254 0.13 52.58 -32.34
N VAL A 255 -0.89 51.73 -32.39
CA VAL A 255 -1.89 51.56 -31.31
C VAL A 255 -2.22 50.08 -31.14
N PHE A 256 -2.65 49.73 -29.96
CA PHE A 256 -3.14 48.39 -29.70
C PHE A 256 -4.30 48.04 -30.62
N ASP A 257 -4.21 46.93 -31.34
CA ASP A 257 -5.27 46.47 -32.24
C ASP A 257 -6.22 45.51 -31.51
N GLU A 258 -7.38 46.04 -31.09
CA GLU A 258 -8.42 45.25 -30.41
C GLU A 258 -9.06 44.18 -31.31
N ASN A 259 -8.96 44.32 -32.64
CA ASN A 259 -9.58 43.41 -33.62
C ASN A 259 -8.64 42.30 -34.11
N ALA A 260 -7.36 42.35 -33.74
CA ALA A 260 -6.39 41.29 -34.07
C ALA A 260 -6.58 40.04 -33.22
N GLU A 261 -5.89 38.95 -33.61
CA GLU A 261 -5.93 37.65 -32.92
C GLU A 261 -5.09 37.66 -31.61
N ASN A 262 -5.38 38.59 -30.73
CA ASN A 262 -4.71 38.71 -29.43
C ASN A 262 -4.94 37.48 -28.56
N ILE A 263 -3.90 37.05 -27.79
CA ILE A 263 -3.98 36.10 -26.68
C ILE A 263 -3.58 36.87 -25.43
N LEU A 264 -4.57 37.41 -24.74
CA LEU A 264 -4.35 38.37 -23.66
C LEU A 264 -4.26 37.71 -22.28
N SER A 265 -4.67 36.46 -22.14
CA SER A 265 -4.49 35.65 -20.91
C SER A 265 -4.40 34.17 -21.24
N GLY A 266 -3.91 33.39 -20.29
CA GLY A 266 -3.84 31.94 -20.40
C GLY A 266 -3.25 31.31 -19.14
N THR A 267 -3.43 30.00 -18.99
CA THR A 267 -2.89 29.23 -17.85
C THR A 267 -1.40 28.97 -18.06
N ILE A 268 -0.58 29.25 -17.08
CA ILE A 268 0.87 28.99 -17.08
C ILE A 268 1.10 27.48 -17.07
N ALA A 269 1.46 26.92 -18.22
CA ALA A 269 1.80 25.50 -18.32
C ALA A 269 3.17 25.25 -17.68
N GLY A 270 3.28 24.19 -16.88
CA GLY A 270 4.51 23.86 -16.15
C GLY A 270 5.74 23.66 -17.03
N ASN A 271 5.57 23.34 -18.31
CA ASN A 271 6.66 23.22 -19.29
C ASN A 271 7.09 24.57 -19.91
N GLY A 272 6.52 25.69 -19.47
CA GLY A 272 6.86 27.01 -19.98
C GLY A 272 6.33 27.34 -21.38
N SER A 273 5.34 26.61 -21.89
CA SER A 273 4.86 26.76 -23.28
C SER A 273 3.83 27.87 -23.50
N LEU A 274 3.36 28.54 -22.43
CA LEU A 274 2.40 29.62 -22.57
C LEU A 274 3.02 30.80 -23.32
N VAL A 275 2.34 31.26 -24.39
CA VAL A 275 2.68 32.44 -25.13
C VAL A 275 1.45 33.34 -25.22
N LEU A 276 1.52 34.53 -24.64
CA LEU A 276 0.53 35.59 -24.81
C LEU A 276 0.94 36.43 -25.99
N ARG A 277 -0.02 36.97 -26.75
CA ARG A 277 0.20 37.73 -28.00
C ARG A 277 -0.52 39.03 -27.96
N VAL A 278 0.21 40.12 -28.29
CA VAL A 278 -0.30 41.47 -28.34
C VAL A 278 0.03 42.05 -29.72
N TYR A 279 -0.98 42.56 -30.39
CA TYR A 279 -0.87 43.10 -31.74
C TYR A 279 -1.07 44.61 -31.73
N PHE A 280 -0.22 45.32 -32.49
CA PHE A 280 -0.28 46.77 -32.67
C PHE A 280 -0.42 47.11 -34.14
N LYS A 281 -1.46 47.83 -34.50
CA LYS A 281 -1.63 48.34 -35.87
C LYS A 281 -0.94 49.66 -36.09
N GLU A 282 -0.43 49.86 -37.29
CA GLU A 282 0.23 51.09 -37.72
C GLU A 282 -0.79 52.20 -37.92
N GLN A 283 -0.46 53.40 -37.46
CA GLN A 283 -1.32 54.58 -37.67
C GLN A 283 -0.56 55.76 -38.26
N PHE A 284 -1.23 56.46 -39.16
CA PHE A 284 -0.68 57.55 -39.95
C PHE A 284 -1.36 58.87 -39.63
N THR A 285 -0.65 59.94 -40.00
CA THR A 285 -1.14 61.31 -39.88
C THR A 285 -1.04 62.01 -41.26
N VAL A 286 -2.12 62.63 -41.71
CA VAL A 286 -2.14 63.48 -42.86
C VAL A 286 -2.29 64.92 -42.42
N THR A 287 -1.41 65.78 -42.91
CA THR A 287 -1.43 67.22 -42.59
C THR A 287 -1.41 68.07 -43.83
N TYR A 288 -2.37 68.99 -43.96
CA TYR A 288 -2.44 70.01 -44.96
C TYR A 288 -1.92 71.37 -44.41
N LYS A 289 -0.90 71.93 -45.02
CA LYS A 289 -0.30 73.21 -44.63
C LYS A 289 -0.43 74.25 -45.67
N PRO A 290 -0.62 75.56 -45.31
CA PRO A 290 -0.86 76.64 -46.29
C PRO A 290 0.34 76.97 -47.19
N GLY A 291 1.52 76.48 -46.92
CA GLY A 291 2.75 76.90 -47.62
C GLY A 291 3.11 78.35 -47.35
N THR A 292 4.00 78.90 -48.23
CA THR A 292 4.55 80.28 -48.00
C THR A 292 3.71 81.39 -48.75
N GLN A 293 2.85 81.01 -49.67
CA GLN A 293 2.09 81.94 -50.50
C GLN A 293 0.53 81.88 -50.31
N GLY A 294 0.11 81.09 -49.28
CA GLY A 294 -1.28 80.88 -48.94
C GLY A 294 -1.58 81.11 -47.48
N THR A 295 -2.90 81.34 -47.17
CA THR A 295 -3.33 81.55 -45.74
C THR A 295 -4.57 80.73 -45.49
N PHE A 296 -4.42 79.54 -44.95
CA PHE A 296 -5.48 78.78 -44.33
C PHE A 296 -4.94 78.15 -43.05
N LYS A 297 -5.83 77.73 -42.16
CA LYS A 297 -5.44 77.07 -40.93
C LYS A 297 -4.96 75.64 -41.25
N GLU A 298 -3.80 75.26 -40.72
CA GLU A 298 -3.33 73.90 -40.83
C GLU A 298 -4.44 72.91 -40.42
N GLN A 299 -4.67 71.93 -41.27
CA GLN A 299 -5.59 70.83 -41.02
C GLN A 299 -4.76 69.54 -40.80
N LYS A 300 -4.91 68.90 -39.68
CA LYS A 300 -4.22 67.64 -39.31
C LYS A 300 -5.26 66.58 -38.98
N THR A 301 -5.16 65.41 -39.61
CA THR A 301 -5.94 64.22 -39.30
C THR A 301 -5.01 63.14 -38.89
N GLU A 302 -5.21 62.65 -37.65
CA GLU A 302 -4.37 61.63 -37.04
C GLU A 302 -5.13 60.29 -36.96
N ASN A 303 -4.44 59.22 -36.61
CA ASN A 303 -5.00 57.89 -36.36
C ASN A 303 -5.66 57.27 -37.62
N LEU A 304 -5.06 57.43 -38.75
CA LEU A 304 -5.46 56.80 -39.98
C LEU A 304 -4.80 55.42 -40.12
N ASP A 305 -5.60 54.40 -40.32
CA ASP A 305 -5.10 53.05 -40.58
C ASP A 305 -4.44 52.96 -41.97
N TYR A 306 -3.58 51.96 -42.19
CA TYR A 306 -2.97 51.71 -43.50
C TYR A 306 -4.04 51.58 -44.61
N ASN A 307 -3.85 52.22 -45.74
CA ASN A 307 -4.80 52.30 -46.87
C ASN A 307 -6.15 52.91 -46.51
N ALA A 308 -6.32 53.60 -45.40
CA ALA A 308 -7.50 54.42 -45.19
C ALA A 308 -7.62 55.54 -46.27
N ASP A 309 -8.83 55.95 -46.60
CA ASP A 309 -9.06 57.08 -47.55
C ASP A 309 -8.37 58.31 -46.99
N THR A 310 -7.63 59.00 -47.87
CA THR A 310 -7.00 60.31 -47.56
C THR A 310 -8.08 61.34 -47.24
N PRO A 311 -8.07 61.89 -45.97
CA PRO A 311 -9.06 62.91 -45.61
C PRO A 311 -9.02 64.10 -46.53
N GLU A 312 -10.20 64.58 -46.98
CA GLU A 312 -10.31 65.78 -47.83
C GLU A 312 -9.93 67.02 -47.00
N PHE A 313 -9.33 67.96 -47.66
CA PHE A 313 -9.12 69.31 -47.10
C PHE A 313 -10.48 70.05 -47.03
N VAL A 314 -10.84 70.51 -45.87
CA VAL A 314 -12.04 71.29 -45.59
C VAL A 314 -11.61 72.71 -45.30
N GLY A 315 -11.53 73.48 -46.37
CA GLY A 315 -11.10 74.87 -46.34
C GLY A 315 -12.20 75.87 -46.59
#